data_023594d2d5f1569055579baf70ba772e
#
_entry.id   023594d2d5f1569055579baf70ba772e
#
_cell.length_a   1.000
_cell.length_b   1.000
_cell.length_c   1.000
_cell.angle_alpha   90.00
_cell.angle_beta   90.00
_cell.angle_gamma   90.00
#
_symmetry.space_group_name_H-M   'P 1'
#
loop_
_entity.id
_entity.type
_entity.pdbx_description
1 polymer ?
#
loop_
_entity_poly.entity_id
_entity_poly.type
_entity_poly.pdbx_seq_one_letter_code
_entity_poly.pdbx_strand_id
1 'polypeptide(L)'
;MNAIEVSHITKSYDDVQALDDVSFSVKQGEVFGLIGPDGAGKTSLFRIMASLLLADAGTVSVEGYDVVSQYKEIRQRVGYMPGKFSLYQDLTVEENLQFFADLFGTTIAAGYDGIKAIYSQIEPFKNRKAGALSGGMKQKLALSCALVHQPSVLFLDEPTTGVDPVSRKELWQMLGMLKERNITIVAATPYLDEIRCCERVAFLDNGRVRAIGGPDEILTQFADIFNPEGLKHEDKSAQVQQGMAEEGLQEKAEDVIQVEHLVKAFGTFHAVDDISFSVHRGEIFGFLGANGAGKTTAMHMLTGLNKPTSGKGKVAGFDIRKHSEQIKKHIGYMSQRFSLYEDMTVAQNIKLFGGIYGMSKQAIATKMDDMLKQLHFEEHRDSLVKSLPLGWKQKLAFSVSIFHEPEVVFLDEPTGGVDPATRRQFWELIYAASARGITVFVTTHYMDEAEYCDRISIMVDGKIRAMGTPDELKRMYRCNDMDEVFTLLARQATRGE
;
A
#
# COMPACT_ATOMS: atom_id res chain seq x y z
N MET A 1 21.46 22.80 -16.03
CA MET A 1 20.41 23.84 -15.92
C MET A 1 19.34 23.29 -15.03
N ASN A 2 18.69 24.12 -14.20
CA ASN A 2 17.58 23.64 -13.38
C ASN A 2 16.30 23.61 -14.23
N ALA A 3 15.59 22.49 -14.20
CA ALA A 3 14.27 22.37 -14.80
C ALA A 3 13.18 22.92 -13.87
N ILE A 4 13.42 22.81 -12.55
CA ILE A 4 12.47 23.29 -11.54
C ILE A 4 13.24 24.05 -10.47
N GLU A 5 12.73 25.22 -10.08
CA GLU A 5 13.24 25.99 -8.95
C GLU A 5 12.08 26.35 -8.03
N VAL A 6 12.19 25.96 -6.77
CA VAL A 6 11.22 26.21 -5.70
C VAL A 6 11.90 27.09 -4.66
N SER A 7 11.33 28.25 -4.35
CA SER A 7 11.93 29.23 -3.45
C SER A 7 10.91 29.74 -2.44
N HIS A 8 11.15 29.43 -1.18
CA HIS A 8 10.43 29.93 0.01
C HIS A 8 8.90 29.70 -0.05
N ILE A 9 8.49 28.53 -0.57
CA ILE A 9 7.06 28.22 -0.71
C ILE A 9 6.41 27.96 0.62
N THR A 10 5.32 28.68 0.86
CA THR A 10 4.43 28.53 2.01
C THR A 10 3.00 28.29 1.52
N LYS A 11 2.29 27.35 2.19
CA LYS A 11 0.89 27.05 1.89
C LYS A 11 0.15 26.61 3.15
N SER A 12 -0.99 27.25 3.44
CA SER A 12 -1.90 26.91 4.51
C SER A 12 -3.28 26.56 3.99
N TYR A 13 -3.98 25.70 4.71
CA TYR A 13 -5.39 25.37 4.54
C TYR A 13 -6.06 25.58 5.88
N ASP A 14 -6.91 26.58 5.99
CA ASP A 14 -7.49 27.04 7.24
C ASP A 14 -6.42 27.20 8.32
N ASP A 15 -6.48 26.46 9.42
CA ASP A 15 -5.52 26.52 10.52
C ASP A 15 -4.31 25.57 10.34
N VAL A 16 -4.23 24.82 9.24
CA VAL A 16 -3.15 23.84 9.00
C VAL A 16 -2.13 24.38 8.02
N GLN A 17 -0.89 24.57 8.46
CA GLN A 17 0.23 24.94 7.58
C GLN A 17 0.77 23.68 6.89
N ALA A 18 0.44 23.52 5.60
CA ALA A 18 0.81 22.36 4.80
C ALA A 18 2.23 22.43 4.23
N LEU A 19 2.72 23.66 3.94
CA LEU A 19 4.09 23.93 3.48
C LEU A 19 4.61 25.17 4.22
N ASP A 20 5.87 25.09 4.67
CA ASP A 20 6.52 26.13 5.47
C ASP A 20 7.96 26.33 5.00
N ASP A 21 8.18 27.40 4.25
CA ASP A 21 9.48 27.83 3.74
C ASP A 21 10.24 26.77 2.92
N VAL A 22 9.53 26.11 1.99
CA VAL A 22 10.08 25.02 1.17
C VAL A 22 10.93 25.60 0.03
N SER A 23 12.20 25.17 -0.07
CA SER A 23 13.12 25.59 -1.12
C SER A 23 13.98 24.41 -1.60
N PHE A 24 14.04 24.17 -2.92
CA PHE A 24 14.91 23.20 -3.58
C PHE A 24 14.96 23.45 -5.10
N SER A 25 15.85 22.73 -5.78
CA SER A 25 15.90 22.73 -7.24
C SER A 25 16.05 21.32 -7.80
N VAL A 26 15.53 21.08 -9.01
CA VAL A 26 15.64 19.84 -9.77
C VAL A 26 16.36 20.14 -11.09
N LYS A 27 17.37 19.34 -11.42
CA LYS A 27 18.14 19.49 -12.67
C LYS A 27 17.37 18.92 -13.85
N GLN A 28 17.66 19.42 -15.04
CA GLN A 28 17.08 18.90 -16.27
C GLN A 28 17.50 17.46 -16.51
N GLY A 29 16.54 16.58 -16.86
CA GLY A 29 16.75 15.16 -17.06
C GLY A 29 17.00 14.35 -15.78
N GLU A 30 16.85 14.96 -14.59
CA GLU A 30 17.02 14.30 -13.30
C GLU A 30 15.76 13.49 -12.91
N VAL A 31 15.97 12.35 -12.26
CA VAL A 31 14.92 11.65 -11.48
C VAL A 31 15.04 12.07 -10.03
N PHE A 32 14.14 12.92 -9.59
CA PHE A 32 14.13 13.50 -8.25
C PHE A 32 13.01 12.91 -7.39
N GLY A 33 13.35 12.37 -6.22
CA GLY A 33 12.41 11.82 -5.27
C GLY A 33 11.92 12.86 -4.26
N LEU A 34 10.63 12.86 -3.96
CA LEU A 34 10.05 13.62 -2.85
C LEU A 34 9.44 12.61 -1.85
N ILE A 35 10.05 12.48 -0.69
CA ILE A 35 9.66 11.53 0.34
C ILE A 35 9.23 12.23 1.62
N GLY A 36 8.44 11.54 2.43
CA GLY A 36 7.98 12.05 3.72
C GLY A 36 6.68 11.38 4.15
N PRO A 37 6.30 11.54 5.43
CA PRO A 37 5.07 10.97 5.96
C PRO A 37 3.81 11.52 5.28
N ASP A 38 2.69 10.84 5.52
CA ASP A 38 1.39 11.32 5.07
C ASP A 38 1.06 12.65 5.75
N GLY A 39 0.56 13.60 4.94
CA GLY A 39 0.30 14.96 5.41
C GLY A 39 1.53 15.88 5.42
N ALA A 40 2.72 15.41 5.05
CA ALA A 40 3.93 16.26 4.99
C ALA A 40 3.87 17.39 3.94
N GLY A 41 2.84 17.42 3.08
CA GLY A 41 2.67 18.48 2.07
C GLY A 41 3.07 18.09 0.65
N LYS A 42 3.49 16.85 0.38
CA LYS A 42 3.96 16.37 -0.94
C LYS A 42 2.99 16.71 -2.07
N THR A 43 1.73 16.29 -1.95
CA THR A 43 0.70 16.54 -2.98
C THR A 43 0.41 18.04 -3.17
N SER A 44 0.43 18.85 -2.10
CA SER A 44 0.27 20.31 -2.21
C SER A 44 1.40 20.93 -3.02
N LEU A 45 2.63 20.49 -2.77
CA LEU A 45 3.82 20.95 -3.50
C LEU A 45 3.75 20.54 -4.99
N PHE A 46 3.37 19.28 -5.29
CA PHE A 46 3.17 18.85 -6.69
C PHE A 46 2.13 19.70 -7.41
N ARG A 47 1.00 20.01 -6.78
CA ARG A 47 -0.05 20.84 -7.37
C ARG A 47 0.41 22.27 -7.62
N ILE A 48 1.26 22.83 -6.74
CA ILE A 48 1.85 24.16 -6.95
C ILE A 48 2.81 24.12 -8.14
N MET A 49 3.74 23.15 -8.19
CA MET A 49 4.67 23.01 -9.31
C MET A 49 3.97 22.74 -10.65
N ALA A 50 2.88 21.99 -10.64
CA ALA A 50 2.04 21.73 -11.82
C ALA A 50 1.07 22.87 -12.16
N SER A 51 1.17 24.05 -11.51
CA SER A 51 0.27 25.20 -11.68
C SER A 51 -1.22 24.90 -11.42
N LEU A 52 -1.52 23.96 -10.55
CA LEU A 52 -2.90 23.55 -10.18
C LEU A 52 -3.35 24.15 -8.85
N LEU A 53 -2.42 24.70 -8.07
CA LEU A 53 -2.66 25.29 -6.77
C LEU A 53 -1.75 26.54 -6.63
N LEU A 54 -2.28 27.59 -6.02
CA LEU A 54 -1.51 28.79 -5.70
C LEU A 54 -0.84 28.64 -4.33
N ALA A 55 0.44 28.97 -4.25
CA ALA A 55 1.13 29.17 -2.98
C ALA A 55 0.64 30.45 -2.29
N ASP A 56 0.76 30.52 -0.96
CA ASP A 56 0.44 31.74 -0.21
C ASP A 56 1.64 32.71 -0.19
N ALA A 57 2.86 32.17 -0.27
CA ALA A 57 4.10 32.93 -0.42
C ALA A 57 5.15 32.11 -1.17
N GLY A 58 6.21 32.79 -1.64
CA GLY A 58 7.30 32.19 -2.40
C GLY A 58 7.06 32.14 -3.90
N THR A 59 7.99 31.55 -4.64
CA THR A 59 7.94 31.45 -6.10
C THR A 59 8.35 30.07 -6.58
N VAL A 60 7.76 29.62 -7.69
CA VAL A 60 8.16 28.39 -8.39
C VAL A 60 8.32 28.69 -9.87
N SER A 61 9.40 28.23 -10.45
CA SER A 61 9.56 28.18 -11.90
C SER A 61 9.74 26.75 -12.40
N VAL A 62 9.15 26.44 -13.54
CA VAL A 62 9.28 25.15 -14.24
C VAL A 62 9.69 25.45 -15.68
N GLU A 63 10.81 24.89 -16.13
CA GLU A 63 11.40 25.16 -17.44
C GLU A 63 11.63 26.69 -17.67
N GLY A 64 11.91 27.43 -16.59
CA GLY A 64 12.08 28.89 -16.63
C GLY A 64 10.79 29.70 -16.67
N TYR A 65 9.61 29.05 -16.66
CA TYR A 65 8.29 29.68 -16.61
C TYR A 65 7.77 29.77 -15.18
N ASP A 66 7.26 30.92 -14.78
CA ASP A 66 6.63 31.13 -13.48
C ASP A 66 5.27 30.47 -13.42
N VAL A 67 5.01 29.69 -12.35
CA VAL A 67 3.80 28.84 -12.22
C VAL A 67 2.49 29.63 -12.09
N VAL A 68 2.57 30.91 -11.73
CA VAL A 68 1.39 31.78 -11.55
C VAL A 68 1.08 32.55 -12.83
N SER A 69 2.06 33.29 -13.34
CA SER A 69 1.87 34.20 -14.49
C SER A 69 1.90 33.47 -15.83
N GLN A 70 2.66 32.36 -15.94
CA GLN A 70 2.91 31.63 -17.18
C GLN A 70 2.39 30.17 -17.10
N TYR A 71 1.28 29.95 -16.40
CA TYR A 71 0.73 28.60 -16.17
C TYR A 71 0.31 27.85 -17.45
N LYS A 72 -0.04 28.58 -18.52
CA LYS A 72 -0.43 27.96 -19.79
C LYS A 72 0.75 27.29 -20.48
N GLU A 73 1.91 27.92 -20.46
CA GLU A 73 3.16 27.41 -20.99
C GLU A 73 3.63 26.20 -20.24
N ILE A 74 3.47 26.21 -18.91
CA ILE A 74 3.82 25.09 -18.05
C ILE A 74 2.93 23.87 -18.33
N ARG A 75 1.61 24.08 -18.38
CA ARG A 75 0.65 22.98 -18.63
C ARG A 75 0.85 22.26 -19.96
N GLN A 76 1.43 22.91 -20.94
CA GLN A 76 1.79 22.28 -22.21
C GLN A 76 3.07 21.44 -22.15
N ARG A 77 3.93 21.67 -21.12
CA ARG A 77 5.24 21.03 -20.95
C ARG A 77 5.29 20.02 -19.83
N VAL A 78 4.25 19.96 -19.02
CA VAL A 78 4.18 19.14 -17.81
C VAL A 78 3.17 18.00 -17.99
N GLY A 79 3.60 16.79 -17.74
CA GLY A 79 2.70 15.67 -17.45
C GLY A 79 2.49 15.55 -15.95
N TYR A 80 1.26 15.33 -15.50
CA TYR A 80 0.93 15.13 -14.09
C TYR A 80 0.09 13.87 -13.90
N MET A 81 0.57 12.98 -13.06
CA MET A 81 -0.13 11.77 -12.64
C MET A 81 -0.43 11.88 -11.14
N PRO A 82 -1.67 12.13 -10.75
CA PRO A 82 -2.06 12.24 -9.35
C PRO A 82 -2.15 10.87 -8.66
N GLY A 83 -1.93 10.82 -7.35
CA GLY A 83 -1.94 9.59 -6.54
C GLY A 83 -3.28 8.84 -6.51
N LYS A 84 -4.38 9.56 -6.71
CA LYS A 84 -5.69 8.92 -6.91
C LYS A 84 -5.92 8.70 -8.40
N PHE A 85 -6.39 7.50 -8.77
CA PHE A 85 -6.74 7.18 -10.15
C PHE A 85 -7.75 8.20 -10.70
N SER A 86 -7.31 9.00 -11.66
CA SER A 86 -8.02 10.19 -12.17
C SER A 86 -8.63 10.00 -13.55
N LEU A 87 -8.46 8.82 -14.15
CA LEU A 87 -8.99 8.52 -15.47
C LEU A 87 -10.48 8.14 -15.42
N TYR A 88 -11.16 8.32 -16.53
CA TYR A 88 -12.58 7.99 -16.68
C TYR A 88 -12.76 6.47 -16.73
N GLN A 89 -13.31 5.89 -15.66
CA GLN A 89 -13.46 4.44 -15.51
C GLN A 89 -14.44 3.82 -16.50
N ASP A 90 -15.41 4.58 -16.96
CA ASP A 90 -16.43 4.14 -17.92
C ASP A 90 -15.99 4.24 -19.38
N LEU A 91 -14.91 4.97 -19.66
CA LEU A 91 -14.28 5.06 -20.95
C LEU A 91 -13.29 3.89 -21.14
N THR A 92 -13.09 3.49 -22.40
CA THR A 92 -12.09 2.51 -22.78
C THR A 92 -10.67 3.07 -22.65
N VAL A 93 -9.66 2.22 -22.76
CA VAL A 93 -8.25 2.61 -22.78
C VAL A 93 -7.98 3.63 -23.89
N GLU A 94 -8.47 3.35 -25.12
CA GLU A 94 -8.28 4.23 -26.28
C GLU A 94 -9.04 5.57 -26.12
N GLU A 95 -10.28 5.55 -25.63
CA GLU A 95 -11.07 6.76 -25.39
C GLU A 95 -10.44 7.67 -24.31
N ASN A 96 -9.87 7.11 -23.23
CA ASN A 96 -9.11 7.87 -22.26
C ASN A 96 -7.89 8.55 -22.91
N LEU A 97 -7.10 7.79 -23.66
CA LEU A 97 -5.90 8.32 -24.31
C LEU A 97 -6.26 9.40 -25.35
N GLN A 98 -7.33 9.20 -26.13
CA GLN A 98 -7.83 10.19 -27.10
C GLN A 98 -8.28 11.46 -26.40
N PHE A 99 -9.01 11.35 -25.28
CA PHE A 99 -9.45 12.50 -24.49
C PHE A 99 -8.26 13.39 -24.07
N PHE A 100 -7.17 12.79 -23.58
CA PHE A 100 -5.98 13.53 -23.18
C PHE A 100 -5.22 14.08 -24.40
N ALA A 101 -5.15 13.35 -25.50
CA ALA A 101 -4.56 13.86 -26.74
C ALA A 101 -5.30 15.12 -27.21
N ASP A 102 -6.63 15.08 -27.25
CA ASP A 102 -7.47 16.21 -27.65
C ASP A 102 -7.33 17.41 -26.69
N LEU A 103 -7.26 17.14 -25.38
CA LEU A 103 -7.07 18.18 -24.35
C LEU A 103 -5.77 18.96 -24.56
N PHE A 104 -4.71 18.30 -24.98
CA PHE A 104 -3.40 18.93 -25.25
C PHE A 104 -3.21 19.35 -26.73
N GLY A 105 -4.24 19.25 -27.56
CA GLY A 105 -4.20 19.65 -28.98
C GLY A 105 -3.28 18.77 -29.83
N THR A 106 -3.12 17.49 -29.50
CA THR A 106 -2.32 16.51 -30.22
C THR A 106 -3.19 15.32 -30.67
N THR A 107 -2.59 14.29 -31.24
CA THR A 107 -3.24 13.03 -31.61
C THR A 107 -2.49 11.85 -31.02
N ILE A 108 -3.16 10.73 -30.82
CA ILE A 108 -2.50 9.48 -30.38
C ILE A 108 -1.35 9.12 -31.32
N ALA A 109 -1.56 9.28 -32.64
CA ALA A 109 -0.54 8.96 -33.64
C ALA A 109 0.71 9.84 -33.52
N ALA A 110 0.53 11.15 -33.27
CA ALA A 110 1.64 12.09 -33.08
C ALA A 110 2.40 11.85 -31.77
N GLY A 111 1.70 11.43 -30.72
CA GLY A 111 2.28 11.13 -29.40
C GLY A 111 2.80 9.70 -29.25
N TYR A 112 2.51 8.80 -30.21
CA TYR A 112 2.71 7.36 -30.08
C TYR A 112 4.15 6.96 -29.73
N ASP A 113 5.14 7.54 -30.42
CA ASP A 113 6.54 7.24 -30.15
C ASP A 113 6.98 7.62 -28.72
N GLY A 114 6.35 8.65 -28.14
CA GLY A 114 6.58 9.06 -26.74
C GLY A 114 6.08 8.03 -25.73
N ILE A 115 4.98 7.36 -26.02
CA ILE A 115 4.29 6.42 -25.12
C ILE A 115 4.47 4.95 -25.48
N LYS A 116 5.05 4.63 -26.63
CA LYS A 116 5.12 3.28 -27.22
C LYS A 116 5.61 2.21 -26.24
N ALA A 117 6.68 2.50 -25.49
CA ALA A 117 7.27 1.56 -24.55
C ALA A 117 6.28 1.13 -23.43
N ILE A 118 5.32 2.00 -23.11
CA ILE A 118 4.32 1.80 -22.05
C ILE A 118 3.01 1.33 -22.65
N TYR A 119 2.52 2.06 -23.66
CA TYR A 119 1.20 1.86 -24.24
C TYR A 119 1.09 0.50 -24.99
N SER A 120 2.14 0.03 -25.68
CA SER A 120 2.14 -1.24 -26.37
C SER A 120 1.77 -2.45 -25.49
N GLN A 121 1.99 -2.35 -24.18
CA GLN A 121 1.64 -3.41 -23.23
C GLN A 121 0.13 -3.43 -22.90
N ILE A 122 -0.56 -2.31 -23.06
CA ILE A 122 -2.01 -2.20 -22.82
C ILE A 122 -2.83 -2.00 -24.09
N GLU A 123 -2.20 -1.74 -25.22
CA GLU A 123 -2.83 -1.56 -26.53
C GLU A 123 -3.69 -2.77 -26.96
N PRO A 124 -3.32 -4.05 -26.70
CA PRO A 124 -4.20 -5.19 -26.95
C PRO A 124 -5.56 -5.09 -26.25
N PHE A 125 -5.64 -4.31 -25.18
CA PHE A 125 -6.85 -4.09 -24.36
C PHE A 125 -7.51 -2.74 -24.64
N LYS A 126 -7.20 -2.07 -25.75
CA LYS A 126 -7.64 -0.70 -26.05
C LYS A 126 -9.14 -0.47 -25.98
N ASN A 127 -9.95 -1.51 -26.28
CA ASN A 127 -11.40 -1.49 -26.24
C ASN A 127 -11.98 -1.85 -24.83
N ARG A 128 -11.13 -2.18 -23.84
CA ARG A 128 -11.58 -2.51 -22.49
C ARG A 128 -11.79 -1.22 -21.69
N LYS A 129 -12.86 -1.16 -20.89
CA LYS A 129 -13.09 -0.03 -19.97
C LYS A 129 -11.98 0.08 -18.93
N ALA A 130 -11.54 1.31 -18.65
CA ALA A 130 -10.47 1.56 -17.67
C ALA A 130 -10.81 1.02 -16.28
N GLY A 131 -12.08 1.05 -15.88
CA GLY A 131 -12.53 0.47 -14.61
C GLY A 131 -12.26 -1.03 -14.47
N ALA A 132 -12.22 -1.79 -15.60
CA ALA A 132 -12.00 -3.23 -15.63
C ALA A 132 -10.52 -3.65 -15.80
N LEU A 133 -9.59 -2.70 -15.77
CA LEU A 133 -8.15 -2.95 -15.82
C LEU A 133 -7.60 -3.35 -14.44
N SER A 134 -6.50 -4.12 -14.44
CA SER A 134 -5.71 -4.34 -13.22
C SER A 134 -5.03 -3.04 -12.74
N GLY A 135 -4.55 -3.02 -11.48
CA GLY A 135 -3.85 -1.86 -10.92
C GLY A 135 -2.68 -1.41 -11.80
N GLY A 136 -1.78 -2.33 -12.16
CA GLY A 136 -0.62 -2.02 -13.03
C GLY A 136 -1.02 -1.54 -14.42
N MET A 137 -2.07 -2.11 -15.05
CA MET A 137 -2.59 -1.62 -16.33
C MET A 137 -3.19 -0.20 -16.21
N LYS A 138 -3.88 0.10 -15.11
CA LYS A 138 -4.40 1.45 -14.83
C LYS A 138 -3.28 2.47 -14.74
N GLN A 139 -2.19 2.13 -14.07
CA GLN A 139 -1.02 3.01 -13.95
C GLN A 139 -0.33 3.21 -15.31
N LYS A 140 -0.17 2.15 -16.11
CA LYS A 140 0.36 2.24 -17.49
C LYS A 140 -0.51 3.16 -18.36
N LEU A 141 -1.83 3.08 -18.23
CA LEU A 141 -2.76 3.96 -18.95
C LEU A 141 -2.62 5.41 -18.46
N ALA A 142 -2.60 5.65 -17.14
CA ALA A 142 -2.44 6.99 -16.58
C ALA A 142 -1.12 7.65 -17.01
N LEU A 143 -0.03 6.89 -16.99
CA LEU A 143 1.27 7.35 -17.45
C LEU A 143 1.27 7.63 -18.96
N SER A 144 0.64 6.78 -19.78
CA SER A 144 0.48 7.02 -21.22
C SER A 144 -0.30 8.30 -21.49
N CYS A 145 -1.39 8.56 -20.76
CA CYS A 145 -2.17 9.79 -20.88
C CYS A 145 -1.38 11.03 -20.45
N ALA A 146 -0.55 10.93 -19.41
CA ALA A 146 0.31 12.03 -18.97
C ALA A 146 1.47 12.33 -19.94
N LEU A 147 1.83 11.38 -20.82
CA LEU A 147 2.96 11.48 -21.74
C LEU A 147 2.56 11.73 -23.21
N VAL A 148 1.28 11.60 -23.58
CA VAL A 148 0.82 11.64 -24.98
C VAL A 148 1.17 12.94 -25.70
N HIS A 149 1.29 14.06 -24.97
CA HIS A 149 1.67 15.36 -25.48
C HIS A 149 3.19 15.65 -25.38
N GLN A 150 4.00 14.60 -25.04
CA GLN A 150 5.46 14.66 -24.98
C GLN A 150 6.00 15.76 -24.04
N PRO A 151 5.64 15.74 -22.74
CA PRO A 151 6.11 16.75 -21.79
C PRO A 151 7.62 16.66 -21.56
N SER A 152 8.26 17.79 -21.19
CA SER A 152 9.66 17.84 -20.74
C SER A 152 9.82 17.54 -19.26
N VAL A 153 8.76 17.73 -18.47
CA VAL A 153 8.72 17.47 -17.03
C VAL A 153 7.54 16.58 -16.69
N LEU A 154 7.77 15.56 -15.87
CA LEU A 154 6.74 14.61 -15.41
C LEU A 154 6.67 14.61 -13.89
N PHE A 155 5.50 14.94 -13.37
CA PHE A 155 5.17 14.85 -11.94
C PHE A 155 4.36 13.59 -11.67
N LEU A 156 4.84 12.75 -10.75
CA LEU A 156 4.25 11.46 -10.37
C LEU A 156 3.97 11.45 -8.87
N ASP A 157 2.70 11.57 -8.50
CA ASP A 157 2.27 11.56 -7.10
C ASP A 157 1.87 10.13 -6.73
N GLU A 158 2.74 9.39 -6.06
CA GLU A 158 2.56 7.99 -5.67
C GLU A 158 2.16 7.05 -6.83
N PRO A 159 2.95 6.98 -7.91
CA PRO A 159 2.57 6.31 -9.16
C PRO A 159 2.36 4.80 -9.02
N THR A 160 2.82 4.19 -7.95
CA THR A 160 2.84 2.74 -7.74
C THR A 160 1.98 2.28 -6.57
N THR A 161 1.27 3.20 -5.91
CA THR A 161 0.37 2.86 -4.81
C THR A 161 -0.71 1.89 -5.26
N GLY A 162 -0.83 0.73 -4.56
CA GLY A 162 -1.77 -0.34 -4.91
C GLY A 162 -1.35 -1.20 -6.11
N VAL A 163 -0.09 -1.13 -6.52
CA VAL A 163 0.49 -1.94 -7.62
C VAL A 163 1.38 -3.03 -7.00
N ASP A 164 1.29 -4.24 -7.56
CA ASP A 164 2.13 -5.36 -7.13
C ASP A 164 3.62 -5.14 -7.43
N PRO A 165 4.55 -5.83 -6.72
CA PRO A 165 5.99 -5.59 -6.85
C PRO A 165 6.55 -5.76 -8.26
N VAL A 166 6.04 -6.73 -9.04
CA VAL A 166 6.51 -6.96 -10.42
C VAL A 166 6.14 -5.80 -11.31
N SER A 167 4.86 -5.40 -11.30
CA SER A 167 4.35 -4.26 -12.06
C SER A 167 4.99 -2.94 -11.61
N ARG A 168 5.34 -2.79 -10.32
CA ARG A 168 6.07 -1.64 -9.78
C ARG A 168 7.46 -1.54 -10.38
N LYS A 169 8.22 -2.63 -10.36
CA LYS A 169 9.56 -2.69 -10.95
C LYS A 169 9.55 -2.38 -12.44
N GLU A 170 8.57 -2.90 -13.17
CA GLU A 170 8.38 -2.58 -14.60
C GLU A 170 8.13 -1.08 -14.82
N LEU A 171 7.29 -0.45 -13.98
CA LEU A 171 7.02 0.99 -14.09
C LEU A 171 8.30 1.82 -13.92
N TRP A 172 9.11 1.51 -12.91
CA TRP A 172 10.37 2.21 -12.67
C TRP A 172 11.39 1.99 -13.79
N GLN A 173 11.42 0.79 -14.41
CA GLN A 173 12.23 0.56 -15.62
C GLN A 173 11.78 1.46 -16.78
N MET A 174 10.46 1.62 -16.96
CA MET A 174 9.92 2.54 -17.96
C MET A 174 10.27 4.00 -17.68
N LEU A 175 10.23 4.44 -16.41
CA LEU A 175 10.67 5.78 -16.02
C LEU A 175 12.16 6.01 -16.32
N GLY A 176 13.00 5.01 -16.12
CA GLY A 176 14.41 5.04 -16.54
C GLY A 176 14.59 5.30 -18.04
N MET A 177 13.79 4.64 -18.89
CA MET A 177 13.81 4.89 -20.35
C MET A 177 13.34 6.31 -20.72
N LEU A 178 12.42 6.91 -19.97
CA LEU A 178 11.98 8.29 -20.16
C LEU A 178 13.09 9.28 -19.79
N LYS A 179 13.84 9.01 -18.73
CA LYS A 179 15.04 9.78 -18.37
C LYS A 179 16.07 9.81 -19.49
N GLU A 180 16.34 8.67 -20.15
CA GLU A 180 17.25 8.59 -21.30
C GLU A 180 16.83 9.52 -22.44
N ARG A 181 15.54 9.87 -22.53
CA ARG A 181 14.99 10.88 -23.46
C ARG A 181 15.05 12.31 -22.92
N ASN A 182 15.79 12.54 -21.82
CA ASN A 182 15.95 13.84 -21.17
C ASN A 182 14.66 14.42 -20.57
N ILE A 183 13.69 13.56 -20.21
CA ILE A 183 12.50 13.98 -19.45
C ILE A 183 12.89 14.10 -17.98
N THR A 184 12.62 15.25 -17.37
CA THR A 184 12.80 15.49 -15.95
C THR A 184 11.65 14.83 -15.18
N ILE A 185 11.94 14.00 -14.19
CA ILE A 185 10.92 13.25 -13.45
C ILE A 185 11.00 13.66 -11.98
N VAL A 186 9.86 14.06 -11.41
CA VAL A 186 9.72 14.28 -9.97
C VAL A 186 8.67 13.28 -9.47
N ALA A 187 9.07 12.36 -8.58
CA ALA A 187 8.20 11.33 -8.07
C ALA A 187 8.06 11.41 -6.54
N ALA A 188 6.83 11.46 -6.04
CA ALA A 188 6.56 11.17 -4.63
C ALA A 188 6.30 9.69 -4.46
N THR A 189 6.95 9.07 -3.49
CA THR A 189 6.72 7.65 -3.17
C THR A 189 6.86 7.38 -1.68
N PRO A 190 6.01 6.51 -1.11
CA PRO A 190 6.20 6.01 0.25
C PRO A 190 7.10 4.77 0.31
N TYR A 191 7.65 4.29 -0.83
CA TYR A 191 8.40 3.03 -0.89
C TYR A 191 9.91 3.27 -0.91
N LEU A 192 10.63 2.58 0.00
CA LEU A 192 12.07 2.74 0.16
C LEU A 192 12.89 2.19 -1.01
N ASP A 193 12.43 1.12 -1.63
CA ASP A 193 13.03 0.52 -2.82
C ASP A 193 12.96 1.48 -4.04
N GLU A 194 11.86 2.23 -4.15
CA GLU A 194 11.67 3.22 -5.21
C GLU A 194 12.54 4.45 -5.03
N ILE A 195 12.81 4.85 -3.78
CA ILE A 195 13.71 5.96 -3.47
C ILE A 195 15.10 5.73 -4.08
N ARG A 196 15.58 4.48 -4.07
CA ARG A 196 16.87 4.10 -4.67
C ARG A 196 16.90 4.21 -6.20
N CYS A 197 15.74 4.32 -6.86
CA CYS A 197 15.65 4.59 -8.29
C CYS A 197 15.82 6.09 -8.62
N CYS A 198 15.82 6.98 -7.63
CA CYS A 198 16.04 8.40 -7.79
C CYS A 198 17.53 8.75 -7.71
N GLU A 199 17.93 9.87 -8.35
CA GLU A 199 19.32 10.35 -8.28
C GLU A 199 19.55 11.22 -7.05
N ARG A 200 18.55 12.04 -6.72
CA ARG A 200 18.49 12.84 -5.49
C ARG A 200 17.09 12.77 -4.90
N VAL A 201 17.03 12.97 -3.60
CA VAL A 201 15.80 12.89 -2.83
C VAL A 201 15.71 14.07 -1.88
N ALA A 202 14.53 14.67 -1.76
CA ALA A 202 14.20 15.61 -0.70
C ALA A 202 13.29 14.92 0.33
N PHE A 203 13.69 14.97 1.59
CA PHE A 203 12.86 14.51 2.71
C PHE A 203 12.04 15.68 3.24
N LEU A 204 10.72 15.59 3.06
CA LEU A 204 9.73 16.56 3.51
C LEU A 204 9.06 16.04 4.79
N ASP A 205 9.08 16.84 5.84
CA ASP A 205 8.44 16.53 7.12
C ASP A 205 7.80 17.78 7.72
N ASN A 206 6.55 17.67 8.17
CA ASN A 206 5.77 18.79 8.70
C ASN A 206 5.85 20.07 7.85
N GLY A 207 5.67 19.90 6.54
CA GLY A 207 5.69 21.01 5.57
C GLY A 207 7.07 21.61 5.26
N ARG A 208 8.17 21.08 5.82
CA ARG A 208 9.54 21.60 5.63
C ARG A 208 10.45 20.56 5.00
N VAL A 209 11.37 21.01 4.14
CA VAL A 209 12.46 20.16 3.65
C VAL A 209 13.50 20.01 4.76
N ARG A 210 13.68 18.77 5.24
CA ARG A 210 14.65 18.44 6.30
C ARG A 210 16.04 18.16 5.76
N ALA A 211 16.11 17.51 4.60
CA ALA A 211 17.37 17.19 3.94
C ALA A 211 17.16 16.96 2.45
N ILE A 212 18.23 17.15 1.68
CA ILE A 212 18.31 16.82 0.24
C ILE A 212 19.66 16.18 0.00
N GLY A 213 19.66 14.97 -0.57
CA GLY A 213 20.89 14.21 -0.82
C GLY A 213 20.68 13.01 -1.72
N GLY A 214 21.69 12.16 -1.81
CA GLY A 214 21.56 10.86 -2.44
C GLY A 214 20.63 9.93 -1.67
N PRO A 215 19.99 8.95 -2.33
CA PRO A 215 19.06 8.03 -1.68
C PRO A 215 19.62 7.36 -0.42
N ASP A 216 20.81 6.75 -0.53
CA ASP A 216 21.40 6.03 0.59
C ASP A 216 21.84 6.95 1.74
N GLU A 217 22.24 8.20 1.43
CA GLU A 217 22.55 9.22 2.42
C GLU A 217 21.30 9.57 3.25
N ILE A 218 20.18 9.84 2.58
CA ILE A 218 18.91 10.18 3.23
C ILE A 218 18.37 9.00 4.03
N LEU A 219 18.41 7.79 3.47
CA LEU A 219 17.97 6.58 4.16
C LEU A 219 18.79 6.29 5.41
N THR A 220 20.10 6.56 5.38
CA THR A 220 20.99 6.38 6.53
C THR A 220 20.76 7.48 7.57
N GLN A 221 20.64 8.74 7.16
CA GLN A 221 20.46 9.88 8.05
C GLN A 221 19.14 9.79 8.84
N PHE A 222 18.09 9.25 8.22
CA PHE A 222 16.76 9.09 8.80
C PHE A 222 16.38 7.62 9.01
N ALA A 223 17.37 6.77 9.28
CA ALA A 223 17.16 5.34 9.48
C ALA A 223 16.09 5.04 10.55
N ASP A 224 16.05 5.81 11.63
CA ASP A 224 15.04 5.67 12.69
C ASP A 224 13.60 5.84 12.20
N ILE A 225 13.41 6.60 11.11
CA ILE A 225 12.08 6.80 10.50
C ILE A 225 11.80 5.73 9.45
N PHE A 226 12.82 5.31 8.70
CA PHE A 226 12.67 4.47 7.52
C PHE A 226 13.05 3.00 7.74
N ASN A 227 13.88 2.67 8.75
CA ASN A 227 14.41 1.32 8.90
C ASN A 227 13.59 0.48 9.88
N PRO A 228 13.01 -0.63 9.44
CA PRO A 228 12.27 -1.55 10.28
C PRO A 228 13.12 -2.44 11.19
N GLU A 229 14.47 -2.45 11.03
CA GLU A 229 15.35 -3.36 11.77
C GLU A 229 15.25 -3.24 13.30
N GLY A 230 14.76 -2.13 13.84
CA GLY A 230 14.45 -1.99 15.27
C GLY A 230 13.19 -2.71 15.74
N LEU A 231 12.39 -3.30 14.82
CA LEU A 231 11.20 -4.10 15.14
C LEU A 231 11.50 -5.62 15.18
N LYS A 232 12.73 -6.05 14.84
CA LYS A 232 13.08 -7.46 15.01
C LYS A 232 12.84 -7.82 16.47
N HIS A 233 11.93 -8.74 16.70
CA HIS A 233 11.73 -9.40 17.98
C HIS A 233 13.12 -9.77 18.53
N GLU A 234 13.52 -9.22 19.68
CA GLU A 234 14.40 -9.93 20.57
C GLU A 234 13.78 -11.31 20.74
N ASP A 235 14.52 -12.32 20.28
CA ASP A 235 14.15 -13.73 20.21
C ASP A 235 13.00 -14.16 21.14
N LYS A 236 11.73 -14.02 20.70
CA LYS A 236 10.60 -14.72 21.34
C LYS A 236 10.81 -16.23 21.28
N SER A 237 11.52 -16.74 20.26
CA SER A 237 11.92 -18.15 20.20
C SER A 237 12.80 -18.54 21.39
N ALA A 238 13.67 -17.67 21.89
CA ALA A 238 14.49 -17.95 23.07
C ALA A 238 13.70 -17.85 24.39
N GLN A 239 12.80 -16.87 24.54
CA GLN A 239 11.99 -16.73 25.75
C GLN A 239 10.86 -17.76 25.85
N VAL A 240 10.22 -18.10 24.72
CA VAL A 240 9.20 -19.19 24.67
C VAL A 240 9.89 -20.55 24.83
N GLN A 241 11.07 -20.76 24.25
CA GLN A 241 11.83 -22.00 24.45
C GLN A 241 12.44 -22.10 25.85
N GLN A 242 12.85 -21.03 26.51
CA GLN A 242 13.30 -21.07 27.91
C GLN A 242 12.12 -21.29 28.88
N GLY A 243 10.96 -20.67 28.67
CA GLY A 243 9.78 -20.94 29.49
C GLY A 243 9.20 -22.35 29.29
N MET A 244 9.29 -22.91 28.06
CA MET A 244 8.84 -24.28 27.75
C MET A 244 9.85 -25.36 28.15
N ALA A 245 11.14 -25.04 28.28
CA ALA A 245 12.15 -25.98 28.73
C ALA A 245 12.07 -26.27 30.25
N GLU A 246 11.46 -25.38 31.04
CA GLU A 246 11.27 -25.59 32.48
C GLU A 246 10.00 -26.41 32.84
N GLU A 247 9.02 -26.55 31.93
CA GLU A 247 7.78 -27.27 32.21
C GLU A 247 7.58 -28.61 31.49
N GLY A 248 8.53 -29.14 30.76
CA GLY A 248 8.53 -30.53 30.30
C GLY A 248 7.33 -31.01 29.45
N LEU A 249 6.53 -30.09 28.90
CA LEU A 249 5.35 -30.36 28.09
C LEU A 249 5.57 -29.85 26.67
N GLN A 250 5.94 -30.73 25.74
CA GLN A 250 5.73 -30.51 24.29
C GLN A 250 4.22 -30.52 24.00
N GLU A 251 3.49 -29.48 24.37
CA GLU A 251 2.18 -29.26 23.78
C GLU A 251 2.40 -28.88 22.32
N LYS A 252 1.91 -29.72 21.42
CA LYS A 252 1.78 -29.37 20.00
C LYS A 252 1.06 -28.01 19.93
N ALA A 253 1.69 -26.98 19.36
CA ALA A 253 1.06 -25.70 19.13
C ALA A 253 -0.31 -25.93 18.48
N GLU A 254 -1.37 -25.44 19.12
CA GLU A 254 -2.75 -25.63 18.66
C GLU A 254 -2.98 -24.87 17.36
N ASP A 255 -3.36 -25.58 16.29
CA ASP A 255 -3.71 -24.97 15.01
C ASP A 255 -5.08 -24.28 15.12
N VAL A 256 -5.11 -22.97 15.03
CA VAL A 256 -6.34 -22.17 15.05
C VAL A 256 -6.95 -22.03 13.65
N ILE A 257 -6.13 -22.14 12.59
CA ILE A 257 -6.60 -22.27 11.20
C ILE A 257 -6.03 -23.55 10.62
N GLN A 258 -6.89 -24.35 10.00
CA GLN A 258 -6.52 -25.59 9.29
C GLN A 258 -7.21 -25.61 7.94
N VAL A 259 -6.46 -25.83 6.87
CA VAL A 259 -6.94 -25.85 5.49
C VAL A 259 -6.41 -27.07 4.77
N GLU A 260 -7.30 -27.84 4.14
CA GLU A 260 -6.96 -29.03 3.38
C GLU A 260 -7.63 -28.99 2.01
N HIS A 261 -6.81 -29.02 0.96
CA HIS A 261 -7.23 -29.10 -0.44
C HIS A 261 -8.33 -28.08 -0.82
N LEU A 262 -8.18 -26.82 -0.36
CA LEU A 262 -9.17 -25.78 -0.54
C LEU A 262 -9.16 -25.26 -1.97
N VAL A 263 -10.34 -25.25 -2.61
CA VAL A 263 -10.53 -24.79 -3.99
C VAL A 263 -11.66 -23.78 -4.08
N LYS A 264 -11.48 -22.73 -4.86
CA LYS A 264 -12.53 -21.82 -5.29
C LYS A 264 -12.48 -21.61 -6.81
N ALA A 265 -13.51 -22.08 -7.48
CA ALA A 265 -13.70 -21.91 -8.92
C ALA A 265 -14.84 -20.94 -9.22
N PHE A 266 -14.70 -20.17 -10.27
CA PHE A 266 -15.70 -19.32 -10.91
C PHE A 266 -15.80 -19.73 -12.38
N GLY A 267 -16.72 -20.62 -12.70
CA GLY A 267 -16.76 -21.29 -14.00
C GLY A 267 -15.49 -22.12 -14.22
N THR A 268 -14.76 -21.87 -15.29
CA THR A 268 -13.48 -22.55 -15.59
C THR A 268 -12.27 -21.92 -14.88
N PHE A 269 -12.43 -20.76 -14.30
CA PHE A 269 -11.35 -20.06 -13.62
C PHE A 269 -11.24 -20.49 -12.15
N HIS A 270 -10.08 -21.01 -11.75
CA HIS A 270 -9.76 -21.35 -10.37
C HIS A 270 -9.04 -20.17 -9.70
N ALA A 271 -9.77 -19.39 -8.89
CA ALA A 271 -9.16 -18.29 -8.14
C ALA A 271 -8.30 -18.80 -6.98
N VAL A 272 -8.69 -19.95 -6.39
CA VAL A 272 -7.89 -20.71 -5.43
C VAL A 272 -7.89 -22.15 -5.89
N ASP A 273 -6.71 -22.77 -6.01
CA ASP A 273 -6.51 -24.05 -6.66
C ASP A 273 -5.66 -24.97 -5.76
N ASP A 274 -6.35 -25.80 -4.99
CA ASP A 274 -5.78 -26.86 -4.15
C ASP A 274 -4.73 -26.36 -3.14
N ILE A 275 -5.12 -25.45 -2.24
CA ILE A 275 -4.24 -24.96 -1.18
C ILE A 275 -4.46 -25.73 0.13
N SER A 276 -3.35 -26.02 0.82
CA SER A 276 -3.33 -26.66 2.14
C SER A 276 -2.31 -25.99 3.03
N PHE A 277 -2.70 -25.59 4.25
CA PHE A 277 -1.82 -24.98 5.25
C PHE A 277 -2.47 -24.97 6.63
N SER A 278 -1.67 -24.71 7.67
CA SER A 278 -2.16 -24.43 9.02
C SER A 278 -1.52 -23.18 9.61
N VAL A 279 -2.21 -22.57 10.58
CA VAL A 279 -1.71 -21.40 11.32
C VAL A 279 -1.86 -21.69 12.82
N HIS A 280 -0.79 -21.45 13.58
CA HIS A 280 -0.74 -21.71 15.01
C HIS A 280 -1.36 -20.56 15.81
N ARG A 281 -1.82 -20.84 17.02
CA ARG A 281 -2.36 -19.83 17.93
C ARG A 281 -1.29 -18.78 18.28
N GLY A 282 -1.64 -17.49 18.17
CA GLY A 282 -0.75 -16.38 18.46
C GLY A 282 0.30 -16.09 17.38
N GLU A 283 0.30 -16.84 16.26
CA GLU A 283 1.21 -16.65 15.13
C GLU A 283 0.81 -15.44 14.29
N ILE A 284 1.79 -14.70 13.78
CA ILE A 284 1.61 -13.72 12.71
C ILE A 284 1.92 -14.42 11.40
N PHE A 285 0.88 -14.77 10.65
CA PHE A 285 0.98 -15.51 9.40
C PHE A 285 0.75 -14.60 8.19
N GLY A 286 1.78 -14.44 7.37
CA GLY A 286 1.74 -13.65 6.14
C GLY A 286 1.24 -14.47 4.94
N PHE A 287 0.21 -13.96 4.24
CA PHE A 287 -0.32 -14.58 3.03
C PHE A 287 -0.02 -13.68 1.82
N LEU A 288 1.15 -13.89 1.20
CA LEU A 288 1.76 -13.01 0.22
C LEU A 288 1.40 -13.41 -1.22
N GLY A 289 1.45 -12.47 -2.14
CA GLY A 289 1.23 -12.72 -3.56
C GLY A 289 0.87 -11.45 -4.35
N ALA A 290 1.00 -11.51 -5.67
CA ALA A 290 0.57 -10.44 -6.55
C ALA A 290 -0.94 -10.17 -6.48
N ASN A 291 -1.34 -9.03 -7.02
CA ASN A 291 -2.76 -8.73 -7.21
C ASN A 291 -3.39 -9.76 -8.15
N GLY A 292 -4.55 -10.30 -7.75
CA GLY A 292 -5.22 -11.37 -8.51
C GLY A 292 -4.70 -12.80 -8.24
N ALA A 293 -3.68 -13.00 -7.39
CA ALA A 293 -3.18 -14.33 -7.03
C ALA A 293 -4.20 -15.21 -6.27
N GLY A 294 -5.29 -14.63 -5.75
CA GLY A 294 -6.34 -15.35 -5.04
C GLY A 294 -6.37 -15.13 -3.53
N LYS A 295 -5.50 -14.26 -2.97
CA LYS A 295 -5.38 -13.98 -1.52
C LYS A 295 -6.70 -13.62 -0.85
N THR A 296 -7.36 -12.54 -1.31
CA THR A 296 -8.65 -12.10 -0.79
C THR A 296 -9.74 -13.16 -0.95
N THR A 297 -9.71 -13.94 -2.04
CA THR A 297 -10.65 -15.05 -2.23
C THR A 297 -10.45 -16.15 -1.19
N ALA A 298 -9.19 -16.52 -0.90
CA ALA A 298 -8.87 -17.49 0.16
C ALA A 298 -9.33 -16.96 1.53
N MET A 299 -8.99 -15.71 1.86
CA MET A 299 -9.41 -15.07 3.11
C MET A 299 -10.94 -15.02 3.25
N HIS A 300 -11.69 -14.68 2.20
CA HIS A 300 -13.16 -14.70 2.23
C HIS A 300 -13.75 -16.09 2.49
N MET A 301 -13.07 -17.16 2.07
CA MET A 301 -13.51 -18.52 2.41
C MET A 301 -13.26 -18.82 3.90
N LEU A 302 -12.12 -18.40 4.45
CA LEU A 302 -11.76 -18.60 5.85
C LEU A 302 -12.67 -17.80 6.80
N THR A 303 -13.02 -16.58 6.44
CA THR A 303 -13.94 -15.73 7.21
C THR A 303 -15.42 -16.10 7.07
N GLY A 304 -15.73 -17.13 6.26
CA GLY A 304 -17.12 -17.57 6.01
C GLY A 304 -17.94 -16.61 5.14
N LEU A 305 -17.31 -15.64 4.45
CA LEU A 305 -17.98 -14.75 3.49
C LEU A 305 -18.27 -15.47 2.17
N ASN A 306 -17.38 -16.35 1.73
CA ASN A 306 -17.54 -17.15 0.52
C ASN A 306 -17.45 -18.65 0.82
N LYS A 307 -18.35 -19.44 0.23
CA LYS A 307 -18.26 -20.90 0.32
C LYS A 307 -17.20 -21.44 -0.65
N PRO A 308 -16.33 -22.35 -0.20
CA PRO A 308 -15.41 -23.05 -1.10
C PRO A 308 -16.15 -23.97 -2.09
N THR A 309 -15.55 -24.19 -3.27
CA THR A 309 -16.04 -25.14 -4.26
C THR A 309 -15.76 -26.57 -3.77
N SER A 310 -14.55 -26.84 -3.29
CA SER A 310 -14.16 -28.12 -2.67
C SER A 310 -13.12 -27.90 -1.57
N GLY A 311 -12.68 -28.96 -0.91
CA GLY A 311 -11.74 -28.94 0.19
C GLY A 311 -12.41 -28.75 1.55
N LYS A 312 -11.61 -28.66 2.59
CA LYS A 312 -12.02 -28.50 3.99
C LYS A 312 -11.24 -27.35 4.63
N GLY A 313 -11.85 -26.73 5.64
CA GLY A 313 -11.16 -25.75 6.46
C GLY A 313 -11.86 -25.57 7.81
N LYS A 314 -11.07 -25.23 8.82
CA LYS A 314 -11.52 -24.83 10.15
C LYS A 314 -10.86 -23.54 10.55
N VAL A 315 -11.60 -22.66 11.20
CA VAL A 315 -11.13 -21.41 11.80
C VAL A 315 -11.71 -21.32 13.21
N ALA A 316 -10.88 -21.10 14.21
CA ALA A 316 -11.26 -21.10 15.62
C ALA A 316 -12.08 -22.35 15.99
N GLY A 317 -11.69 -23.53 15.48
CA GLY A 317 -12.39 -24.79 15.69
C GLY A 317 -13.66 -25.01 14.85
N PHE A 318 -14.16 -24.02 14.13
CA PHE A 318 -15.41 -24.08 13.36
C PHE A 318 -15.17 -24.38 11.88
N ASP A 319 -16.01 -25.26 11.29
CA ASP A 319 -15.98 -25.60 9.86
C ASP A 319 -16.47 -24.42 8.99
N ILE A 320 -15.63 -23.98 8.01
CA ILE A 320 -15.90 -22.83 7.15
C ILE A 320 -17.13 -22.97 6.24
N ARG A 321 -17.62 -24.20 6.00
CA ARG A 321 -18.80 -24.45 5.17
C ARG A 321 -20.11 -24.42 5.96
N LYS A 322 -20.04 -24.81 7.25
CA LYS A 322 -21.23 -25.10 8.07
C LYS A 322 -21.48 -24.03 9.13
N HIS A 323 -20.41 -23.40 9.64
CA HIS A 323 -20.48 -22.57 10.84
C HIS A 323 -20.04 -21.12 10.61
N SER A 324 -20.37 -20.54 9.45
CA SER A 324 -19.95 -19.17 9.09
C SER A 324 -20.34 -18.12 10.14
N GLU A 325 -21.53 -18.26 10.76
CA GLU A 325 -21.99 -17.30 11.79
C GLU A 325 -21.21 -17.44 13.11
N GLN A 326 -20.74 -18.66 13.44
CA GLN A 326 -19.85 -18.87 14.60
C GLN A 326 -18.46 -18.28 14.33
N ILE A 327 -17.91 -18.54 13.16
CA ILE A 327 -16.61 -17.99 12.75
C ILE A 327 -16.62 -16.45 12.89
N LYS A 328 -17.63 -15.74 12.36
CA LYS A 328 -17.74 -14.29 12.43
C LYS A 328 -17.73 -13.73 13.85
N LYS A 329 -18.15 -14.50 14.86
CA LYS A 329 -18.13 -14.08 16.26
C LYS A 329 -16.76 -14.24 16.93
N HIS A 330 -15.89 -15.10 16.39
CA HIS A 330 -14.59 -15.42 16.96
C HIS A 330 -13.44 -14.81 16.20
N ILE A 331 -13.74 -14.09 15.10
CA ILE A 331 -12.73 -13.41 14.28
C ILE A 331 -12.90 -11.90 14.28
N GLY A 332 -11.79 -11.19 14.15
CA GLY A 332 -11.77 -9.82 13.68
C GLY A 332 -11.51 -9.76 12.17
N TYR A 333 -12.02 -8.75 11.49
CA TYR A 333 -11.79 -8.59 10.05
C TYR A 333 -11.58 -7.12 9.68
N MET A 334 -10.47 -6.85 9.04
CA MET A 334 -10.17 -5.54 8.43
C MET A 334 -10.04 -5.73 6.92
N SER A 335 -10.96 -5.17 6.15
CA SER A 335 -10.97 -5.27 4.69
C SER A 335 -10.02 -4.25 4.07
N GLN A 336 -9.55 -4.54 2.86
CA GLN A 336 -8.71 -3.65 2.04
C GLN A 336 -9.36 -2.27 1.81
N ARG A 337 -10.67 -2.23 1.60
CA ARG A 337 -11.41 -0.97 1.58
C ARG A 337 -11.71 -0.56 3.02
N PHE A 338 -11.54 0.73 3.30
CA PHE A 338 -11.83 1.27 4.62
C PHE A 338 -13.24 0.88 5.07
N SER A 339 -13.34 0.19 6.21
CA SER A 339 -14.57 -0.50 6.66
C SER A 339 -15.35 0.27 7.71
N LEU A 340 -14.81 1.37 8.26
CA LEU A 340 -15.53 2.20 9.23
C LEU A 340 -16.42 3.24 8.53
N TYR A 341 -17.45 3.68 9.22
CA TYR A 341 -18.37 4.70 8.71
C TYR A 341 -17.74 6.08 8.81
N GLU A 342 -17.39 6.67 7.68
CA GLU A 342 -16.67 7.94 7.60
C GLU A 342 -17.48 9.15 8.12
N ASP A 343 -18.81 9.09 8.03
CA ASP A 343 -19.73 10.12 8.52
C ASP A 343 -20.12 9.96 10.00
N MET A 344 -19.55 8.96 10.67
CA MET A 344 -19.68 8.77 12.11
C MET A 344 -18.40 9.20 12.83
N THR A 345 -18.54 9.57 14.11
CA THR A 345 -17.37 9.88 14.94
C THR A 345 -16.58 8.61 15.31
N VAL A 346 -15.35 8.79 15.79
CA VAL A 346 -14.53 7.71 16.33
C VAL A 346 -15.30 6.93 17.39
N ALA A 347 -15.86 7.60 18.39
CA ALA A 347 -16.64 6.96 19.46
C ALA A 347 -17.89 6.24 18.94
N GLN A 348 -18.58 6.79 17.93
CA GLN A 348 -19.76 6.16 17.35
C GLN A 348 -19.41 4.87 16.62
N ASN A 349 -18.30 4.85 15.85
CA ASN A 349 -17.81 3.64 15.21
C ASN A 349 -17.47 2.55 16.23
N ILE A 350 -16.70 2.88 17.27
CA ILE A 350 -16.34 1.92 18.33
C ILE A 350 -17.57 1.33 18.99
N LYS A 351 -18.57 2.16 19.34
CA LYS A 351 -19.82 1.71 19.94
C LYS A 351 -20.63 0.81 19.02
N LEU A 352 -20.68 1.14 17.73
CA LEU A 352 -21.40 0.36 16.73
C LEU A 352 -20.80 -1.04 16.59
N PHE A 353 -19.48 -1.11 16.34
CA PHE A 353 -18.81 -2.40 16.16
C PHE A 353 -18.79 -3.23 17.43
N GLY A 354 -18.54 -2.63 18.62
CA GLY A 354 -18.67 -3.32 19.90
C GLY A 354 -20.07 -3.90 20.09
N GLY A 355 -21.12 -3.18 19.68
CA GLY A 355 -22.50 -3.68 19.70
C GLY A 355 -22.74 -4.82 18.71
N ILE A 356 -22.17 -4.75 17.49
CA ILE A 356 -22.26 -5.83 16.48
C ILE A 356 -21.62 -7.13 17.03
N TYR A 357 -20.50 -7.02 17.75
CA TYR A 357 -19.84 -8.16 18.39
C TYR A 357 -20.51 -8.60 19.72
N GLY A 358 -21.64 -8.00 20.10
CA GLY A 358 -22.43 -8.41 21.25
C GLY A 358 -21.88 -7.99 22.61
N MET A 359 -20.99 -7.00 22.65
CA MET A 359 -20.43 -6.47 23.88
C MET A 359 -21.45 -5.65 24.67
N SER A 360 -21.39 -5.69 26.01
CA SER A 360 -22.24 -4.85 26.85
C SER A 360 -21.83 -3.36 26.76
N LYS A 361 -22.81 -2.47 26.95
CA LYS A 361 -22.54 -1.00 26.91
C LYS A 361 -21.44 -0.58 27.89
N GLN A 362 -21.37 -1.22 29.05
CA GLN A 362 -20.36 -0.93 30.08
C GLN A 362 -18.97 -1.39 29.63
N ALA A 363 -18.87 -2.61 29.09
CA ALA A 363 -17.61 -3.14 28.55
C ALA A 363 -17.09 -2.28 27.38
N ILE A 364 -17.99 -1.84 26.49
CA ILE A 364 -17.64 -0.92 25.39
C ILE A 364 -17.08 0.39 25.94
N ALA A 365 -17.72 0.99 26.96
CA ALA A 365 -17.27 2.27 27.52
C ALA A 365 -15.87 2.17 28.12
N THR A 366 -15.62 1.15 28.96
CA THR A 366 -14.30 0.94 29.60
C THR A 366 -13.20 0.69 28.56
N LYS A 367 -13.41 -0.29 27.65
CA LYS A 367 -12.41 -0.64 26.63
C LYS A 367 -12.19 0.48 25.63
N MET A 368 -13.20 1.31 25.34
CA MET A 368 -13.06 2.46 24.44
C MET A 368 -12.09 3.50 25.01
N ASP A 369 -12.20 3.83 26.29
CA ASP A 369 -11.31 4.81 26.91
C ASP A 369 -9.86 4.30 26.94
N ASP A 370 -9.64 3.00 27.19
CA ASP A 370 -8.31 2.39 27.13
C ASP A 370 -7.74 2.38 25.70
N MET A 371 -8.57 2.02 24.71
CA MET A 371 -8.16 2.02 23.30
C MET A 371 -7.81 3.43 22.80
N LEU A 372 -8.60 4.45 23.14
CA LEU A 372 -8.32 5.82 22.75
C LEU A 372 -6.99 6.32 23.35
N LYS A 373 -6.68 5.97 24.61
CA LYS A 373 -5.39 6.28 25.24
C LYS A 373 -4.24 5.58 24.51
N GLN A 374 -4.37 4.27 24.20
CA GLN A 374 -3.33 3.51 23.49
C GLN A 374 -3.02 4.08 22.10
N LEU A 375 -4.04 4.61 21.43
CA LEU A 375 -3.90 5.21 20.09
C LEU A 375 -3.50 6.69 20.14
N HIS A 376 -3.52 7.33 21.30
CA HIS A 376 -3.42 8.79 21.48
C HIS A 376 -4.54 9.55 20.73
N PHE A 377 -5.77 9.04 20.83
CA PHE A 377 -6.96 9.54 20.13
C PHE A 377 -7.96 10.21 21.09
N GLU A 378 -7.59 10.52 22.33
CA GLU A 378 -8.50 11.10 23.34
C GLU A 378 -9.16 12.39 22.83
N GLU A 379 -8.38 13.28 22.20
CA GLU A 379 -8.88 14.55 21.66
C GLU A 379 -9.72 14.36 20.38
N HIS A 380 -9.58 13.22 19.72
CA HIS A 380 -10.30 12.90 18.46
C HIS A 380 -11.53 12.01 18.66
N ARG A 381 -11.92 11.75 19.91
CA ARG A 381 -13.07 10.91 20.29
C ARG A 381 -14.34 11.27 19.50
N ASP A 382 -14.63 12.56 19.38
CA ASP A 382 -15.84 13.10 18.75
C ASP A 382 -15.58 13.65 17.33
N SER A 383 -14.36 13.47 16.80
CA SER A 383 -14.02 13.81 15.43
C SER A 383 -14.65 12.83 14.45
N LEU A 384 -15.13 13.33 13.30
CA LEU A 384 -15.61 12.47 12.23
C LEU A 384 -14.45 11.67 11.63
N VAL A 385 -14.67 10.38 11.37
CA VAL A 385 -13.63 9.50 10.82
C VAL A 385 -13.11 10.00 9.47
N LYS A 386 -13.94 10.61 8.63
CA LYS A 386 -13.50 11.20 7.35
C LYS A 386 -12.43 12.29 7.50
N SER A 387 -12.39 13.01 8.62
CA SER A 387 -11.40 14.07 8.87
C SER A 387 -10.04 13.55 9.32
N LEU A 388 -9.93 12.27 9.68
CA LEU A 388 -8.66 11.67 10.12
C LEU A 388 -7.73 11.40 8.93
N PRO A 389 -6.41 11.54 9.10
CA PRO A 389 -5.42 11.04 8.14
C PRO A 389 -5.57 9.55 7.89
N LEU A 390 -5.13 9.06 6.70
CA LEU A 390 -5.31 7.65 6.30
C LEU A 390 -4.71 6.67 7.30
N GLY A 391 -3.48 6.90 7.76
CA GLY A 391 -2.83 6.04 8.74
C GLY A 391 -3.55 5.97 10.08
N TRP A 392 -4.16 7.06 10.52
CA TRP A 392 -4.99 7.08 11.73
C TRP A 392 -6.29 6.29 11.54
N LYS A 393 -6.92 6.42 10.37
CA LYS A 393 -8.07 5.61 10.00
C LYS A 393 -7.76 4.12 10.04
N GLN A 394 -6.59 3.72 9.53
CA GLN A 394 -6.17 2.31 9.53
C GLN A 394 -5.89 1.79 10.94
N LYS A 395 -5.18 2.55 11.80
CA LYS A 395 -4.99 2.19 13.21
C LYS A 395 -6.32 2.02 13.94
N LEU A 396 -7.27 2.93 13.72
CA LEU A 396 -8.61 2.82 14.29
C LEU A 396 -9.34 1.57 13.78
N ALA A 397 -9.32 1.30 12.47
CA ALA A 397 -9.97 0.14 11.87
C ALA A 397 -9.41 -1.18 12.41
N PHE A 398 -8.08 -1.28 12.54
CA PHE A 398 -7.44 -2.43 13.17
C PHE A 398 -7.87 -2.60 14.61
N SER A 399 -7.79 -1.54 15.43
CA SER A 399 -8.15 -1.60 16.85
C SER A 399 -9.61 -1.95 17.06
N VAL A 400 -10.50 -1.46 16.19
CA VAL A 400 -11.92 -1.84 16.18
C VAL A 400 -12.10 -3.31 15.80
N SER A 401 -11.31 -3.84 14.86
CA SER A 401 -11.40 -5.24 14.43
C SER A 401 -11.02 -6.24 15.53
N ILE A 402 -10.16 -5.84 16.48
CA ILE A 402 -9.75 -6.66 17.63
C ILE A 402 -10.41 -6.27 18.95
N PHE A 403 -11.36 -5.33 18.93
CA PHE A 403 -11.96 -4.73 20.13
C PHE A 403 -12.68 -5.74 21.03
N HIS A 404 -13.25 -6.78 20.44
CA HIS A 404 -13.92 -7.87 21.15
C HIS A 404 -12.98 -9.04 21.52
N GLU A 405 -11.66 -8.88 21.36
CA GLU A 405 -10.62 -9.88 21.66
C GLU A 405 -10.84 -11.23 20.92
N PRO A 406 -10.85 -11.22 19.58
CA PRO A 406 -11.03 -12.42 18.79
C PRO A 406 -9.85 -13.38 18.91
N GLU A 407 -10.08 -14.68 18.62
CA GLU A 407 -9.00 -15.66 18.53
C GLU A 407 -8.11 -15.44 17.31
N VAL A 408 -8.70 -14.94 16.22
CA VAL A 408 -8.01 -14.67 14.95
C VAL A 408 -8.45 -13.32 14.41
N VAL A 409 -7.51 -12.51 13.95
CA VAL A 409 -7.81 -11.32 13.14
C VAL A 409 -7.30 -11.50 11.72
N PHE A 410 -8.17 -11.23 10.74
CA PHE A 410 -7.85 -11.21 9.32
C PHE A 410 -7.66 -9.78 8.84
N LEU A 411 -6.50 -9.50 8.25
CA LEU A 411 -6.12 -8.18 7.75
C LEU A 411 -5.86 -8.26 6.24
N ASP A 412 -6.71 -7.61 5.45
CA ASP A 412 -6.59 -7.61 3.98
C ASP A 412 -5.86 -6.35 3.50
N GLU A 413 -4.56 -6.47 3.19
CA GLU A 413 -3.67 -5.40 2.75
C GLU A 413 -3.74 -4.15 3.67
N PRO A 414 -3.55 -4.29 4.99
CA PRO A 414 -3.91 -3.28 5.97
C PRO A 414 -3.07 -2.00 5.90
N THR A 415 -1.88 -2.07 5.32
CA THR A 415 -0.91 -0.96 5.23
C THR A 415 -0.82 -0.36 3.83
N GLY A 416 -1.77 -0.70 2.95
CA GLY A 416 -1.83 -0.18 1.60
C GLY A 416 -1.94 1.35 1.56
N GLY A 417 -0.97 2.01 0.90
CA GLY A 417 -0.98 3.46 0.71
C GLY A 417 -0.60 4.30 1.92
N VAL A 418 -0.03 3.71 2.99
CA VAL A 418 0.53 4.48 4.12
C VAL A 418 2.04 4.63 4.02
N ASP A 419 2.52 5.74 4.56
CA ASP A 419 3.94 6.04 4.66
C ASP A 419 4.71 5.05 5.57
N PRO A 420 6.05 4.94 5.44
CA PRO A 420 6.85 3.97 6.21
C PRO A 420 6.75 4.14 7.73
N ALA A 421 6.67 5.37 8.25
CA ALA A 421 6.57 5.61 9.68
C ALA A 421 5.22 5.14 10.25
N THR A 422 4.13 5.44 9.54
CA THR A 422 2.79 4.95 9.88
C THR A 422 2.70 3.43 9.78
N ARG A 423 3.32 2.83 8.74
CA ARG A 423 3.41 1.37 8.56
C ARG A 423 4.10 0.71 9.75
N ARG A 424 5.24 1.24 10.19
CA ARG A 424 5.95 0.76 11.38
C ARG A 424 5.05 0.75 12.61
N GLN A 425 4.39 1.87 12.90
CA GLN A 425 3.47 1.99 14.05
C GLN A 425 2.29 1.01 13.94
N PHE A 426 1.84 0.71 12.73
CA PHE A 426 0.77 -0.28 12.52
C PHE A 426 1.27 -1.70 12.86
N TRP A 427 2.49 -2.05 12.46
CA TRP A 427 3.10 -3.34 12.81
C TRP A 427 3.35 -3.48 14.31
N GLU A 428 3.69 -2.39 15.02
CA GLU A 428 3.75 -2.38 16.50
C GLU A 428 2.41 -2.78 17.14
N LEU A 429 1.29 -2.31 16.58
CA LEU A 429 -0.05 -2.74 17.02
C LEU A 429 -0.32 -4.22 16.75
N ILE A 430 0.11 -4.74 15.60
CA ILE A 430 0.01 -6.17 15.25
C ILE A 430 0.80 -7.01 16.26
N TYR A 431 2.04 -6.65 16.55
CA TYR A 431 2.85 -7.34 17.55
C TYR A 431 2.23 -7.31 18.95
N ALA A 432 1.70 -6.15 19.35
CA ALA A 432 1.00 -6.03 20.63
C ALA A 432 -0.26 -6.93 20.69
N ALA A 433 -0.95 -7.13 19.59
CA ALA A 433 -2.10 -8.03 19.52
C ALA A 433 -1.67 -9.52 19.58
N SER A 434 -0.64 -9.91 18.82
CA SER A 434 -0.05 -11.27 18.86
C SER A 434 0.48 -11.60 20.25
N ALA A 435 1.15 -10.65 20.93
CA ALA A 435 1.64 -10.83 22.30
C ALA A 435 0.52 -11.08 23.32
N ARG A 436 -0.72 -10.67 23.02
CA ARG A 436 -1.93 -10.99 23.83
C ARG A 436 -2.59 -12.30 23.43
N GLY A 437 -1.98 -13.09 22.53
CA GLY A 437 -2.48 -14.39 22.08
C GLY A 437 -3.46 -14.34 20.90
N ILE A 438 -3.68 -13.17 20.28
CA ILE A 438 -4.50 -13.05 19.08
C ILE A 438 -3.67 -13.53 17.88
N THR A 439 -4.16 -14.51 17.14
CA THR A 439 -3.54 -14.96 15.90
C THR A 439 -3.80 -13.94 14.80
N VAL A 440 -2.78 -13.55 14.04
CA VAL A 440 -2.91 -12.58 12.97
C VAL A 440 -2.68 -13.22 11.62
N PHE A 441 -3.70 -13.15 10.75
CA PHE A 441 -3.61 -13.57 9.36
C PHE A 441 -3.60 -12.30 8.49
N VAL A 442 -2.46 -11.96 7.91
CA VAL A 442 -2.31 -10.74 7.12
C VAL A 442 -2.04 -11.06 5.65
N THR A 443 -2.85 -10.48 4.74
CA THR A 443 -2.50 -10.50 3.32
C THR A 443 -1.74 -9.24 2.98
N THR A 444 -0.71 -9.38 2.18
CA THR A 444 0.04 -8.26 1.64
C THR A 444 0.63 -8.58 0.26
N HIS A 445 0.87 -7.56 -0.50
CA HIS A 445 1.69 -7.61 -1.72
C HIS A 445 3.04 -6.90 -1.52
N TYR A 446 3.32 -6.41 -0.31
CA TYR A 446 4.59 -5.80 0.07
C TYR A 446 5.52 -6.87 0.62
N MET A 447 6.64 -7.11 -0.08
CA MET A 447 7.54 -8.19 0.30
C MET A 447 8.43 -7.83 1.50
N ASP A 448 8.65 -6.55 1.76
CA ASP A 448 9.28 -6.05 2.99
C ASP A 448 8.46 -6.39 4.25
N GLU A 449 7.13 -6.44 4.14
CA GLU A 449 6.26 -6.86 5.24
C GLU A 449 6.35 -8.35 5.58
N ALA A 450 6.85 -9.17 4.67
CA ALA A 450 7.14 -10.57 4.94
C ALA A 450 8.10 -10.75 6.12
N GLU A 451 9.08 -9.85 6.26
CA GLU A 451 10.08 -9.88 7.32
C GLU A 451 9.49 -9.67 8.73
N TYR A 452 8.26 -9.16 8.82
CA TYR A 452 7.54 -8.95 10.08
C TYR A 452 6.70 -10.14 10.51
N CYS A 453 6.53 -11.14 9.63
CA CYS A 453 5.72 -12.32 9.91
C CYS A 453 6.56 -13.45 10.49
N ASP A 454 5.96 -14.25 11.39
CA ASP A 454 6.61 -15.46 11.93
C ASP A 454 6.78 -16.51 10.83
N ARG A 455 5.72 -16.74 10.04
CA ARG A 455 5.72 -17.58 8.85
C ARG A 455 4.93 -16.91 7.73
N ILE A 456 5.29 -17.26 6.51
CA ILE A 456 4.64 -16.74 5.31
C ILE A 456 4.30 -17.85 4.32
N SER A 457 3.27 -17.59 3.54
CA SER A 457 2.89 -18.38 2.38
C SER A 457 2.89 -17.48 1.15
N ILE A 458 3.56 -17.90 0.07
CA ILE A 458 3.61 -17.18 -1.20
C ILE A 458 2.64 -17.82 -2.17
N MET A 459 1.62 -17.05 -2.55
CA MET A 459 0.57 -17.47 -3.46
C MET A 459 0.81 -16.90 -4.86
N VAL A 460 0.83 -17.79 -5.86
CA VAL A 460 0.96 -17.45 -7.29
C VAL A 460 -0.04 -18.29 -8.06
N ASP A 461 -0.84 -17.66 -8.91
CA ASP A 461 -1.84 -18.32 -9.78
C ASP A 461 -2.82 -19.23 -9.03
N GLY A 462 -3.30 -18.81 -7.87
CA GLY A 462 -4.23 -19.56 -7.06
C GLY A 462 -3.61 -20.69 -6.23
N LYS A 463 -2.30 -20.92 -6.31
CA LYS A 463 -1.58 -22.00 -5.59
C LYS A 463 -0.56 -21.46 -4.62
N ILE A 464 -0.35 -22.13 -3.51
CA ILE A 464 0.78 -21.89 -2.62
C ILE A 464 2.04 -22.49 -3.28
N ARG A 465 3.03 -21.65 -3.57
CA ARG A 465 4.30 -22.05 -4.20
C ARG A 465 5.40 -22.27 -3.19
N ALA A 466 5.37 -21.54 -2.10
CA ALA A 466 6.34 -21.67 -1.00
C ALA A 466 5.67 -21.31 0.32
N MET A 467 6.13 -21.92 1.41
CA MET A 467 5.72 -21.63 2.78
C MET A 467 6.87 -21.93 3.73
N GLY A 468 7.10 -21.04 4.69
CA GLY A 468 8.16 -21.15 5.69
C GLY A 468 8.39 -19.82 6.40
N THR A 469 9.42 -19.73 7.24
CA THR A 469 9.87 -18.45 7.77
C THR A 469 10.56 -17.63 6.67
N PRO A 470 10.59 -16.29 6.75
CA PRO A 470 11.30 -15.47 5.76
C PRO A 470 12.74 -15.93 5.52
N ASP A 471 13.48 -16.23 6.60
CA ASP A 471 14.88 -16.67 6.52
C ASP A 471 15.04 -18.06 5.90
N GLU A 472 14.12 -18.98 6.17
CA GLU A 472 14.10 -20.30 5.50
C GLU A 472 13.91 -20.16 4.01
N LEU A 473 12.98 -19.31 3.57
CA LEU A 473 12.68 -19.08 2.16
C LEU A 473 13.85 -18.39 1.45
N LYS A 474 14.45 -17.35 2.03
CA LYS A 474 15.65 -16.71 1.49
C LYS A 474 16.80 -17.72 1.29
N ARG A 475 17.03 -18.58 2.28
CA ARG A 475 18.05 -19.64 2.18
C ARG A 475 17.71 -20.69 1.13
N MET A 476 16.44 -21.16 1.09
CA MET A 476 15.96 -22.18 0.15
C MET A 476 16.13 -21.75 -1.32
N TYR A 477 15.79 -20.50 -1.61
CA TYR A 477 15.86 -19.94 -2.96
C TYR A 477 17.16 -19.21 -3.26
N ARG A 478 18.10 -19.11 -2.30
CA ARG A 478 19.41 -18.43 -2.40
C ARG A 478 19.26 -16.95 -2.79
N CYS A 479 18.30 -16.28 -2.20
CA CYS A 479 17.98 -14.87 -2.40
C CYS A 479 18.42 -14.05 -1.18
N ASN A 480 18.68 -12.76 -1.39
CA ASN A 480 19.10 -11.84 -0.33
C ASN A 480 17.89 -11.26 0.42
N ASP A 481 16.77 -11.11 -0.28
CA ASP A 481 15.54 -10.53 0.26
C ASP A 481 14.29 -11.27 -0.27
N MET A 482 13.13 -10.91 0.28
CA MET A 482 11.87 -11.53 -0.09
C MET A 482 11.33 -11.06 -1.45
N ASP A 483 11.74 -9.90 -1.96
CA ASP A 483 11.41 -9.44 -3.31
C ASP A 483 12.05 -10.33 -4.38
N GLU A 484 13.31 -10.75 -4.17
CA GLU A 484 13.97 -11.70 -5.06
C GLU A 484 13.28 -13.07 -5.03
N VAL A 485 12.92 -13.58 -3.85
CA VAL A 485 12.18 -14.86 -3.69
C VAL A 485 10.86 -14.79 -4.47
N PHE A 486 10.09 -13.73 -4.25
CA PHE A 486 8.81 -13.54 -4.91
C PHE A 486 8.95 -13.43 -6.44
N THR A 487 9.90 -12.62 -6.91
CA THR A 487 10.15 -12.42 -8.34
C THR A 487 10.53 -13.73 -9.03
N LEU A 488 11.34 -14.57 -8.36
CA LEU A 488 11.72 -15.89 -8.89
C LEU A 488 10.50 -16.81 -9.02
N LEU A 489 9.65 -16.86 -7.99
CA LEU A 489 8.44 -17.70 -7.98
C LEU A 489 7.38 -17.20 -8.97
N ALA A 490 7.21 -15.89 -9.10
CA ALA A 490 6.26 -15.28 -10.02
C ALA A 490 6.63 -15.50 -11.48
N ARG A 491 7.93 -15.47 -11.83
CA ARG A 491 8.42 -15.78 -13.19
C ARG A 491 8.20 -17.23 -13.62
N GLN A 492 8.06 -18.16 -12.69
CA GLN A 492 7.76 -19.56 -12.96
C GLN A 492 6.26 -19.80 -13.17
N ALA A 493 5.45 -18.78 -13.01
CA ALA A 493 4.01 -18.84 -13.20
C ALA A 493 3.65 -19.01 -14.67
N THR A 494 2.79 -19.98 -14.96
CA THR A 494 2.38 -20.36 -16.33
C THR A 494 0.98 -19.89 -16.72
N ARG A 495 0.36 -19.01 -15.94
CA ARG A 495 -0.88 -18.36 -16.37
C ARG A 495 -0.51 -17.38 -17.48
N GLY A 496 -0.75 -17.80 -18.73
CA GLY A 496 -0.72 -16.89 -19.86
C GLY A 496 -1.68 -15.73 -19.62
N GLU A 497 -1.23 -14.54 -19.96
CA GLU A 497 -2.00 -13.31 -19.98
C GLU A 497 -3.27 -13.40 -20.86
#